data_dc7cb482d28b5dde283743692fbdc4b0
#
_entry.id   dc7cb482d28b5dde283743692fbdc4b0
#
_cell.length_a   1.000
_cell.length_b   1.000
_cell.length_c   1.000
_cell.angle_alpha   90.00
_cell.angle_beta   90.00
_cell.angle_gamma   90.00
#
_symmetry.space_group_name_H-M   'P 1'
#
loop_
_entity.id
_entity.type
_entity.pdbx_description
1 polymer ?
#
loop_
_entity_poly.entity_id
_entity_poly.type
_entity_poly.pdbx_seq_one_letter_code
_entity_poly.pdbx_strand_id
1 'polypeptide(L)'
;MSQVNKGEGAAGRVAGVIVSHGQVANELLSAAETIIGSFKHITAVSIGWHDDVEAAKNEIRRAVERVSEGGGVLLMTDMFGGTPTNIASMFLQQGAVEVVTGVNLPMVIKLAGLQPGVPLEEAARLVRDQGRQGIYLAGELLAGGGRKG
;
A
#
# COMPACT_ATOMS: atom_id res chain seq x y z
N MET A 1 2.89 -23.98 -12.29
CA MET A 1 3.06 -23.43 -12.36
C MET A 1 3.41 -23.00 -12.27
N SER A 2 3.32 -23.22 -12.47
CA SER A 2 3.84 -22.77 -12.39
C SER A 2 4.16 -22.33 -11.77
N GLN A 3 4.33 -22.46 -11.38
CA GLN A 3 4.79 -22.03 -10.80
C GLN A 3 5.61 -21.91 -10.32
N VAL A 4 6.04 -22.39 -10.26
CA VAL A 4 6.90 -22.22 -9.80
C VAL A 4 7.71 -21.75 -9.75
N ASN A 5 7.86 -21.69 -10.22
CA ASN A 5 8.66 -21.21 -10.16
C ASN A 5 8.77 -20.07 -9.88
N LYS A 6 8.20 -19.85 -9.94
CA LYS A 6 8.17 -18.90 -9.67
C LYS A 6 8.61 -18.77 -8.52
N GLY A 7 8.49 -18.95 -8.06
CA GLY A 7 8.93 -18.76 -6.89
C GLY A 7 10.24 -19.13 -6.61
N GLU A 8 10.83 -19.71 -7.22
CA GLU A 8 11.88 -20.09 -7.01
C GLU A 8 12.64 -19.14 -7.06
N GLY A 9 12.75 -18.75 -6.91
CA GLY A 9 13.41 -17.89 -6.99
C GLY A 9 13.31 -16.70 -6.68
N ALA A 10 13.01 -16.27 -7.10
CA ALA A 10 12.96 -15.02 -6.99
C ALA A 10 11.69 -14.60 -6.66
N ALA A 11 11.43 -14.43 -5.54
CA ALA A 11 10.22 -13.83 -5.14
C ALA A 11 10.18 -12.45 -5.74
N GLY A 12 9.05 -12.05 -6.20
CA GLY A 12 8.85 -10.70 -6.65
C GLY A 12 8.75 -9.75 -5.47
N ARG A 13 8.59 -8.48 -5.80
CA ARG A 13 8.38 -7.48 -4.76
C ARG A 13 6.98 -7.60 -4.21
N VAL A 14 6.80 -7.12 -2.98
CA VAL A 14 5.46 -6.90 -2.46
C VAL A 14 4.86 -5.76 -3.25
N ALA A 15 3.69 -6.00 -3.83
CA ALA A 15 2.98 -5.00 -4.60
C ALA A 15 1.96 -4.29 -3.71
N GLY A 16 1.37 -3.21 -4.20
CA GLY A 16 0.42 -2.46 -3.40
C GLY A 16 -0.79 -1.99 -4.18
N VAL A 17 -1.91 -1.87 -3.47
CA VAL A 17 -3.10 -1.23 -3.99
C VAL A 17 -3.56 -0.24 -2.93
N ILE A 18 -3.64 1.04 -3.31
CA ILE A 18 -4.15 2.05 -2.40
C ILE A 18 -5.66 2.12 -2.63
N VAL A 19 -6.44 1.94 -1.57
CA VAL A 19 -7.90 1.92 -1.66
C VAL A 19 -8.44 3.02 -0.77
N SER A 20 -9.13 3.98 -1.34
CA SER A 20 -9.56 5.14 -0.57
C SER A 20 -10.93 5.62 -0.95
N HIS A 21 -11.48 6.49 -0.12
CA HIS A 21 -12.63 7.30 -0.51
C HIS A 21 -12.16 8.31 -1.56
N GLY A 22 -13.06 8.64 -2.49
CA GLY A 22 -12.79 9.68 -3.47
C GLY A 22 -11.45 9.50 -4.16
N GLN A 23 -10.75 10.59 -4.38
CA GLN A 23 -9.53 10.60 -5.18
C GLN A 23 -8.23 10.49 -4.39
N VAL A 24 -8.33 10.25 -3.08
CA VAL A 24 -7.12 10.23 -2.25
C VAL A 24 -6.10 9.22 -2.77
N ALA A 25 -6.55 8.02 -3.13
CA ALA A 25 -5.64 6.98 -3.60
C ALA A 25 -4.91 7.42 -4.88
N ASN A 26 -5.66 7.96 -5.83
CA ASN A 26 -5.08 8.40 -7.09
C ASN A 26 -4.07 9.52 -6.88
N GLU A 27 -4.36 10.45 -5.98
CA GLU A 27 -3.48 11.58 -5.76
C GLU A 27 -2.24 11.18 -4.96
N LEU A 28 -2.37 10.24 -4.03
CA LEU A 28 -1.20 9.73 -3.33
C LEU A 28 -0.25 9.03 -4.29
N LEU A 29 -0.81 8.23 -5.20
CA LEU A 29 0.00 7.54 -6.19
C LEU A 29 0.71 8.54 -7.09
N SER A 30 -0.01 9.55 -7.56
CA SER A 30 0.55 10.58 -8.41
C SER A 30 1.66 11.36 -7.70
N ALA A 31 1.44 11.69 -6.43
CA ALA A 31 2.43 12.42 -5.66
C ALA A 31 3.69 11.59 -5.47
N ALA A 32 3.55 10.31 -5.18
CA ALA A 32 4.70 9.44 -5.02
C ALA A 32 5.50 9.35 -6.31
N GLU A 33 4.81 9.23 -7.44
CA GLU A 33 5.49 9.15 -8.73
C GLU A 33 6.18 10.45 -9.09
N THR A 34 5.66 11.58 -8.63
CA THR A 34 6.33 12.86 -8.82
C THR A 34 7.65 12.89 -8.07
N ILE A 35 7.70 12.28 -6.91
CA ILE A 35 8.89 12.34 -6.06
C ILE A 35 9.95 11.33 -6.50
N ILE A 36 9.55 10.09 -6.77
CA ILE A 36 10.53 9.02 -6.99
C ILE A 36 10.50 8.43 -8.39
N GLY A 37 9.66 8.95 -9.27
CA GLY A 37 9.55 8.40 -10.62
C GLY A 37 8.49 7.34 -10.73
N SER A 38 8.26 6.87 -11.94
CA SER A 38 7.19 5.91 -12.20
C SER A 38 7.52 4.53 -11.69
N PHE A 39 6.49 3.82 -11.26
CA PHE A 39 6.61 2.42 -10.87
C PHE A 39 5.30 1.73 -11.24
N LYS A 40 5.33 0.40 -11.39
CA LYS A 40 4.17 -0.33 -11.89
C LYS A 40 3.56 -1.30 -10.90
N HIS A 41 4.19 -1.49 -9.75
CA HIS A 41 3.73 -2.50 -8.80
C HIS A 41 2.84 -1.93 -7.70
N ILE A 42 2.40 -0.68 -7.84
CA ILE A 42 1.42 -0.08 -6.94
C ILE A 42 0.39 0.62 -7.80
N THR A 43 -0.87 0.43 -7.49
CA THR A 43 -1.94 1.11 -8.19
C THR A 43 -2.97 1.65 -7.20
N ALA A 44 -3.98 2.32 -7.70
CA ALA A 44 -4.96 3.01 -6.88
C ALA A 44 -6.36 2.61 -7.28
N VAL A 45 -7.24 2.44 -6.28
CA VAL A 45 -8.65 2.17 -6.48
C VAL A 45 -9.43 3.17 -5.63
N SER A 46 -10.33 3.92 -6.28
CA SER A 46 -11.20 4.86 -5.60
C SER A 46 -12.56 4.23 -5.37
N ILE A 47 -13.04 4.29 -4.14
CA ILE A 47 -14.37 3.80 -3.80
C ILE A 47 -15.30 5.01 -3.82
N GLY A 48 -16.24 5.02 -4.73
CA GLY A 48 -17.17 6.11 -4.83
C GLY A 48 -18.28 6.02 -3.82
N TRP A 49 -18.94 7.14 -3.60
CA TRP A 49 -20.01 7.24 -2.62
C TRP A 49 -21.16 6.27 -2.92
N HIS A 50 -21.44 6.08 -4.20
CA HIS A 50 -22.55 5.23 -4.61
C HIS A 50 -22.11 3.90 -5.18
N ASP A 51 -20.87 3.52 -4.96
CA ASP A 51 -20.38 2.29 -5.55
C ASP A 51 -21.01 1.08 -4.89
N ASP A 52 -21.36 0.12 -5.72
CA ASP A 52 -21.85 -1.17 -5.28
C ASP A 52 -20.69 -1.98 -4.70
N VAL A 53 -20.93 -2.68 -3.59
CA VAL A 53 -19.90 -3.46 -2.90
C VAL A 53 -19.29 -4.50 -3.83
N GLU A 54 -20.12 -5.19 -4.62
CA GLU A 54 -19.59 -6.22 -5.51
C GLU A 54 -18.72 -5.60 -6.61
N ALA A 55 -19.11 -4.45 -7.13
CA ALA A 55 -18.29 -3.77 -8.12
C ALA A 55 -16.97 -3.33 -7.54
N ALA A 56 -16.98 -2.82 -6.31
CA ALA A 56 -15.76 -2.40 -5.64
C ALA A 56 -14.85 -3.59 -5.36
N LYS A 57 -15.42 -4.71 -4.92
CA LYS A 57 -14.63 -5.92 -4.69
C LYS A 57 -13.98 -6.40 -5.99
N ASN A 58 -14.72 -6.36 -7.07
CA ASN A 58 -14.17 -6.81 -8.35
C ASN A 58 -13.05 -5.89 -8.82
N GLU A 59 -13.20 -4.60 -8.58
CA GLU A 59 -12.15 -3.65 -8.96
C GLU A 59 -10.89 -3.88 -8.16
N ILE A 60 -11.02 -4.14 -6.86
CA ILE A 60 -9.85 -4.43 -6.02
C ILE A 60 -9.21 -5.74 -6.47
N ARG A 61 -10.04 -6.76 -6.76
CA ARG A 61 -9.50 -8.05 -7.20
C ARG A 61 -8.69 -7.88 -8.47
N ARG A 62 -9.20 -7.13 -9.45
CA ARG A 62 -8.49 -6.90 -10.70
C ARG A 62 -7.20 -6.11 -10.46
N ALA A 63 -7.24 -5.15 -9.54
CA ALA A 63 -6.05 -4.37 -9.22
C ALA A 63 -4.97 -5.24 -8.58
N VAL A 64 -5.37 -6.11 -7.65
CA VAL A 64 -4.44 -7.04 -7.01
C VAL A 64 -3.77 -7.93 -8.05
N GLU A 65 -4.57 -8.48 -8.98
CA GLU A 65 -4.03 -9.34 -10.02
C GLU A 65 -3.09 -8.58 -10.94
N ARG A 66 -3.44 -7.34 -11.24
CA ARG A 66 -2.63 -6.55 -12.18
C ARG A 66 -1.26 -6.20 -11.62
N VAL A 67 -1.16 -5.89 -10.32
CA VAL A 67 0.11 -5.44 -9.75
C VAL A 67 0.96 -6.56 -9.18
N SER A 68 0.36 -7.72 -8.91
CA SER A 68 1.06 -8.79 -8.20
C SER A 68 2.28 -9.27 -8.96
N GLU A 69 3.38 -9.42 -8.23
CA GLU A 69 4.63 -9.96 -8.78
C GLU A 69 5.03 -11.24 -8.06
N GLY A 70 4.10 -11.82 -7.32
CA GLY A 70 4.37 -13.07 -6.61
C GLY A 70 4.87 -12.90 -5.19
N GLY A 71 5.15 -11.68 -4.77
CA GLY A 71 5.64 -11.42 -3.42
C GLY A 71 4.57 -11.03 -2.42
N GLY A 72 3.31 -11.13 -2.80
CA GLY A 72 2.20 -10.70 -1.96
C GLY A 72 1.76 -9.29 -2.30
N VAL A 73 0.60 -8.90 -1.80
CA VAL A 73 0.03 -7.58 -2.08
C VAL A 73 -0.40 -6.93 -0.77
N LEU A 74 0.02 -5.69 -0.60
CA LEU A 74 -0.37 -4.88 0.55
C LEU A 74 -1.46 -3.91 0.11
N LEU A 75 -2.65 -4.04 0.68
CA LEU A 75 -3.74 -3.09 0.45
C LEU A 75 -3.59 -1.98 1.48
N MET A 76 -3.56 -0.73 1.02
CA MET A 76 -3.35 0.42 1.89
C MET A 76 -4.60 1.28 1.82
N THR A 77 -5.33 1.37 2.93
CA THR A 77 -6.58 2.13 2.95
C THR A 77 -6.37 3.47 3.64
N ASP A 78 -7.28 4.41 3.37
CA ASP A 78 -7.10 5.78 3.84
C ASP A 78 -7.38 5.95 5.33
N MET A 79 -8.25 5.11 5.92
CA MET A 79 -8.50 5.22 7.35
C MET A 79 -9.01 3.88 7.87
N PHE A 80 -8.81 3.66 9.15
CA PHE A 80 -9.37 2.47 9.77
C PHE A 80 -10.89 2.64 9.86
N GLY A 81 -11.62 1.62 9.48
CA GLY A 81 -13.08 1.70 9.41
C GLY A 81 -13.51 2.30 8.08
N GLY A 82 -14.80 2.29 7.85
CA GLY A 82 -15.35 2.80 6.60
C GLY A 82 -15.32 1.76 5.50
N THR A 83 -15.96 2.11 4.40
CA THR A 83 -16.17 1.16 3.31
C THR A 83 -14.88 0.66 2.68
N PRO A 84 -13.89 1.51 2.36
CA PRO A 84 -12.66 1.00 1.76
C PRO A 84 -11.97 -0.05 2.63
N THR A 85 -11.83 0.19 3.92
CA THR A 85 -11.20 -0.77 4.81
C THR A 85 -12.02 -2.04 4.95
N ASN A 86 -13.35 -1.91 5.04
CA ASN A 86 -14.21 -3.06 5.19
C ASN A 86 -14.11 -3.98 3.97
N ILE A 87 -14.12 -3.41 2.79
CA ILE A 87 -14.02 -4.21 1.57
C ILE A 87 -12.61 -4.78 1.42
N ALA A 88 -11.58 -3.99 1.66
CA ALA A 88 -10.21 -4.46 1.56
C ALA A 88 -9.95 -5.62 2.51
N SER A 89 -10.54 -5.57 3.71
CA SER A 89 -10.34 -6.62 4.71
C SER A 89 -10.91 -7.96 4.28
N MET A 90 -11.84 -7.96 3.34
CA MET A 90 -12.36 -9.22 2.80
C MET A 90 -11.31 -9.99 2.01
N PHE A 91 -10.21 -9.34 1.64
CA PHE A 91 -9.16 -9.97 0.86
C PHE A 91 -8.00 -10.48 1.72
N LEU A 92 -8.06 -10.29 3.04
CA LEU A 92 -6.97 -10.74 3.91
C LEU A 92 -6.72 -12.23 3.70
N GLN A 93 -5.46 -12.56 3.47
CA GLN A 93 -5.06 -13.94 3.28
C GLN A 93 -3.60 -14.04 3.68
N GLN A 94 -3.34 -14.81 4.72
CA GLN A 94 -2.00 -14.92 5.27
C GLN A 94 -0.98 -15.26 4.18
N GLY A 95 0.07 -14.48 4.12
CA GLY A 95 1.14 -14.67 3.16
C GLY A 95 0.86 -14.13 1.77
N ALA A 96 -0.38 -13.78 1.46
CA ALA A 96 -0.73 -13.33 0.13
C ALA A 96 -1.27 -11.90 0.10
N VAL A 97 -2.12 -11.53 1.05
CA VAL A 97 -2.71 -10.20 1.09
C VAL A 97 -2.80 -9.71 2.53
N GLU A 98 -2.28 -8.53 2.76
CA GLU A 98 -2.36 -7.86 4.05
C GLU A 98 -2.97 -6.48 3.86
N VAL A 99 -3.54 -5.92 4.90
CA VAL A 99 -4.17 -4.59 4.85
C VAL A 99 -3.51 -3.71 5.91
N VAL A 100 -3.08 -2.52 5.50
CA VAL A 100 -2.63 -1.49 6.43
C VAL A 100 -3.51 -0.28 6.22
N THR A 101 -3.91 0.37 7.31
CA THR A 101 -4.83 1.50 7.26
C THR A 101 -4.11 2.80 7.60
N GLY A 102 -4.72 3.92 7.21
CA GLY A 102 -4.13 5.22 7.48
C GLY A 102 -3.01 5.58 6.54
N VAL A 103 -3.13 5.20 5.27
CA VAL A 103 -2.07 5.41 4.29
C VAL A 103 -1.70 6.89 4.18
N ASN A 104 -0.42 7.14 4.13
CA ASN A 104 0.12 8.48 3.87
C ASN A 104 1.24 8.36 2.85
N LEU A 105 1.73 9.48 2.39
CA LEU A 105 2.71 9.49 1.31
C LEU A 105 4.01 8.76 1.66
N PRO A 106 4.58 8.92 2.86
CA PRO A 106 5.78 8.16 3.21
C PRO A 106 5.58 6.64 3.10
N MET A 107 4.37 6.15 3.37
CA MET A 107 4.08 4.72 3.26
C MET A 107 4.16 4.25 1.83
N VAL A 108 3.58 5.03 0.91
CA VAL A 108 3.61 4.66 -0.52
C VAL A 108 5.03 4.64 -1.03
N ILE A 109 5.81 5.67 -0.67
CA ILE A 109 7.20 5.78 -1.09
C ILE A 109 8.01 4.60 -0.54
N LYS A 110 7.76 4.25 0.73
CA LYS A 110 8.47 3.12 1.35
C LYS A 110 8.20 1.83 0.61
N LEU A 111 6.92 1.55 0.33
CA LEU A 111 6.57 0.31 -0.36
C LEU A 111 7.19 0.29 -1.75
N ALA A 112 7.14 1.41 -2.46
CA ALA A 112 7.66 1.47 -3.82
C ALA A 112 9.14 1.12 -3.88
N GLY A 113 9.88 1.40 -2.82
CA GLY A 113 11.33 1.20 -2.81
C GLY A 113 11.80 -0.12 -2.18
N LEU A 114 10.88 -0.95 -1.69
CA LEU A 114 11.32 -2.20 -1.09
C LEU A 114 11.85 -3.17 -2.14
N GLN A 115 12.89 -3.90 -1.76
CA GLN A 115 13.54 -4.82 -2.68
C GLN A 115 12.75 -6.12 -2.83
N PRO A 116 12.95 -6.83 -3.93
CA PRO A 116 12.37 -8.17 -4.06
C PRO A 116 12.87 -9.07 -2.93
N GLY A 117 12.02 -9.96 -2.49
CA GLY A 117 12.40 -10.91 -1.45
C GLY A 117 12.03 -10.51 -0.04
N VAL A 118 11.60 -9.26 0.18
CA VAL A 118 11.10 -8.87 1.49
C VAL A 118 9.74 -9.55 1.69
N PRO A 119 9.56 -10.33 2.75
CA PRO A 119 8.27 -11.01 2.95
C PRO A 119 7.14 -10.02 3.19
N LEU A 120 5.93 -10.41 2.80
CA LEU A 120 4.78 -9.54 2.94
C LEU A 120 4.59 -9.03 4.36
N GLU A 121 4.74 -9.91 5.35
CA GLU A 121 4.56 -9.49 6.74
C GLU A 121 5.57 -8.43 7.15
N GLU A 122 6.79 -8.60 6.72
CA GLU A 122 7.83 -7.61 7.03
C GLU A 122 7.56 -6.32 6.29
N ALA A 123 7.19 -6.40 5.02
CA ALA A 123 6.86 -5.20 4.25
C ALA A 123 5.73 -4.42 4.90
N ALA A 124 4.70 -5.13 5.36
CA ALA A 124 3.57 -4.47 6.00
C ALA A 124 4.01 -3.71 7.25
N ARG A 125 4.87 -4.32 8.08
CA ARG A 125 5.37 -3.64 9.28
C ARG A 125 6.24 -2.45 8.94
N LEU A 126 7.12 -2.60 7.95
CA LEU A 126 8.00 -1.51 7.54
C LEU A 126 7.19 -0.33 7.03
N VAL A 127 6.18 -0.60 6.23
CA VAL A 127 5.32 0.46 5.69
C VAL A 127 4.53 1.14 6.82
N ARG A 128 3.92 0.36 7.70
CA ARG A 128 3.20 0.91 8.84
C ARG A 128 4.11 1.80 9.68
N ASP A 129 5.29 1.32 9.99
CA ASP A 129 6.21 2.06 10.87
C ASP A 129 6.70 3.31 10.19
N GLN A 130 6.96 3.26 8.88
CA GLN A 130 7.36 4.45 8.15
C GLN A 130 6.26 5.51 8.19
N GLY A 131 5.00 5.07 8.08
CA GLY A 131 3.88 6.01 8.16
C GLY A 131 3.81 6.70 9.51
N ARG A 132 4.00 5.92 10.57
CA ARG A 132 3.99 6.48 11.93
C ARG A 132 5.15 7.44 12.15
N GLN A 133 6.32 7.09 11.68
CA GLN A 133 7.52 7.88 11.87
C GLN A 133 7.51 9.14 11.03
N GLY A 134 6.68 9.20 10.00
CA GLY A 134 6.62 10.35 9.11
C GLY A 134 5.76 11.49 9.61
N ILE A 135 5.23 11.39 10.83
CA ILE A 135 4.33 12.41 11.38
C ILE A 135 5.12 13.23 12.38
N TYR A 136 5.32 14.52 12.08
CA TYR A 136 6.12 15.41 12.91
C TYR A 136 5.35 16.69 13.20
N LEU A 137 5.57 17.25 14.38
CA LEU A 137 5.21 18.64 14.61
C LEU A 137 6.44 19.45 14.22
N ALA A 138 6.30 20.24 13.18
CA ALA A 138 7.45 20.96 12.65
C ALA A 138 8.09 21.89 13.67
N GLY A 139 7.24 22.52 14.50
CA GLY A 139 7.76 23.40 15.53
C GLY A 139 8.67 22.69 16.50
N GLU A 140 8.27 21.49 16.91
CA GLU A 140 9.10 20.71 17.83
C GLU A 140 10.41 20.29 17.17
N LEU A 141 10.31 19.84 15.94
CA LEU A 141 11.48 19.33 15.22
C LEU A 141 12.51 20.44 14.98
N LEU A 142 12.05 21.59 14.52
CA LEU A 142 12.95 22.69 14.20
C LEU A 142 13.45 23.39 15.44
N ALA A 143 12.59 23.56 16.45
CA ALA A 143 13.01 24.21 17.68
C ALA A 143 13.99 23.35 18.45
N GLY A 144 13.89 22.04 18.29
CA GLY A 144 14.81 21.13 18.95
C GLY A 144 16.21 21.21 18.40
N GLY A 145 16.42 21.99 17.38
CA GLY A 145 17.78 22.14 16.90
C GLY A 145 18.34 20.84 16.39
N GLY A 146 17.51 20.00 15.95
CA GLY A 146 18.00 18.74 15.46
C GLY A 146 18.32 17.78 16.56
N ARG A 147 17.98 18.13 17.83
CA ARG A 147 18.27 17.30 18.76
C ARG A 147 17.72 16.15 18.51
N LYS A 148 17.95 15.38 18.43
CA LYS A 148 17.54 14.35 18.13
C LYS A 148 16.71 13.95 18.72
N GLY A 149 16.24 13.89 18.84
CA GLY A 149 15.11 13.63 19.55
C GLY A 149 14.64 12.35 19.46
#